data_2e4af1210640bd2ab917d64d5dc0be2c
#
_entry.id   2e4af1210640bd2ab917d64d5dc0be2c
#
_cell.length_a   1.000
_cell.length_b   1.000
_cell.length_c   1.000
_cell.angle_alpha   90.00
_cell.angle_beta   90.00
_cell.angle_gamma   90.00
#
_symmetry.space_group_name_H-M   'P 1'
#
loop_
_entity.id
_entity.type
_entity.pdbx_description
1 polymer ?
#
loop_
_entity_poly.entity_id
_entity_poly.type
_entity_poly.pdbx_seq_one_letter_code
_entity_poly.pdbx_strand_id
1 'polypeptide(L)' 'VDDAYATCDAIRDRGGKVVREAGPMQHGTTVIAFVEDPDGYRIELIQKHG' A
#
# COMPACT_ATOMS: atom_id res chain seq x y z
N VAL A 1 -4.36 5.98 4.28
CA VAL A 1 -5.39 5.68 3.27
C VAL A 1 -6.56 4.96 3.91
N ASP A 2 -7.71 5.00 3.29
CA ASP A 2 -8.91 4.32 3.81
C ASP A 2 -8.90 2.82 3.46
N ASP A 3 -8.27 2.46 2.34
CA ASP A 3 -8.21 1.07 1.89
C ASP A 3 -6.86 0.84 1.18
N ALA A 4 -5.95 0.21 1.89
CA ALA A 4 -4.61 -0.06 1.37
C ALA A 4 -4.65 -1.05 0.20
N TYR A 5 -5.58 -1.99 0.21
CA TYR A 5 -5.72 -2.97 -0.88
C TYR A 5 -6.13 -2.28 -2.19
N ALA A 6 -7.12 -1.41 -2.12
CA ALA A 6 -7.58 -0.65 -3.29
C ALA A 6 -6.50 0.30 -3.79
N THR A 7 -5.75 0.92 -2.87
CA THR A 7 -4.67 1.83 -3.22
C THR A 7 -3.54 1.08 -3.95
N CYS A 8 -3.20 -0.13 -3.51
CA CYS A 8 -2.21 -0.97 -4.20
C CYS A 8 -2.65 -1.26 -5.63
N ASP A 9 -3.93 -1.60 -5.83
CA ASP A 9 -4.45 -1.85 -7.17
C ASP A 9 -4.38 -0.62 -8.06
N ALA A 10 -4.70 0.56 -7.52
CA ALA A 10 -4.60 1.81 -8.25
C ALA A 10 -3.15 2.12 -8.65
N ILE A 11 -2.20 1.85 -7.78
CA ILE A 11 -0.78 2.05 -8.07
C ILE A 11 -0.34 1.13 -9.22
N ARG A 12 -0.75 -0.15 -9.20
CA ARG A 12 -0.45 -1.08 -10.28
C ARG A 12 -1.01 -0.59 -11.61
N ASP A 13 -2.25 -0.10 -11.61
CA ASP A 13 -2.90 0.40 -12.82
C ASP A 13 -2.18 1.60 -13.43
N ARG A 14 -1.46 2.35 -12.62
CA ARG A 14 -0.68 3.52 -13.07
C ARG A 14 0.75 3.17 -13.47
N GLY A 15 1.11 1.89 -13.44
CA GLY A 15 2.45 1.46 -13.80
C GLY A 15 3.45 1.44 -12.65
N GLY A 16 2.98 1.62 -11.43
CA GLY A 16 3.80 1.47 -10.24
C GLY A 16 3.97 0.01 -9.85
N LYS A 17 4.71 -0.23 -8.78
CA LYS A 17 4.96 -1.56 -8.26
C LYS A 17 4.47 -1.66 -6.82
N VAL A 18 3.97 -2.83 -6.45
CA VAL A 18 3.71 -3.15 -5.06
C VAL A 18 4.91 -3.94 -4.55
N VAL A 19 5.71 -3.29 -3.69
CA VAL A 19 6.92 -3.88 -3.14
C VAL A 19 6.56 -4.88 -2.04
N ARG A 20 5.58 -4.53 -1.20
CA ARG A 20 5.02 -5.41 -0.19
C ARG A 20 3.50 -5.32 -0.29
N GLU A 21 2.86 -6.46 -0.52
CA GLU A 21 1.40 -6.51 -0.62
C GLU A 21 0.74 -6.01 0.66
N ALA A 22 -0.44 -5.42 0.50
CA ALA A 22 -1.21 -4.96 1.65
C ALA A 22 -1.56 -6.13 2.56
N GLY A 23 -1.34 -5.94 3.84
CA GLY A 23 -1.65 -6.95 4.84
C GLY A 23 -1.45 -6.39 6.24
N PRO A 24 -1.95 -7.10 7.27
CA PRO A 24 -1.83 -6.64 8.63
C PRO A 24 -0.38 -6.64 9.10
N MET A 25 -0.06 -5.72 10.01
CA MET A 25 1.22 -5.75 10.70
C MET A 25 1.31 -7.00 11.56
N GLN A 26 2.55 -7.46 11.81
CA GLN A 26 2.81 -8.70 12.53
C GLN A 26 2.15 -8.78 13.90
N HIS A 27 2.09 -7.66 14.61
CA HIS A 27 1.55 -7.62 15.98
C HIS A 27 0.41 -6.63 16.13
N GLY A 28 -0.34 -6.37 15.04
CA GLY A 28 -1.42 -5.41 15.10
C GLY A 28 -2.49 -5.69 14.06
N THR A 29 -3.50 -4.84 14.07
CA THR A 29 -4.62 -4.90 13.13
C THR A 29 -4.51 -3.88 12.00
N THR A 30 -3.51 -3.01 12.06
CA THR A 30 -3.29 -1.99 11.03
C THR A 30 -2.77 -2.63 9.76
N VAL A 31 -3.45 -2.38 8.66
CA VAL A 31 -3.01 -2.87 7.35
C VAL A 31 -2.01 -1.88 6.75
N ILE A 32 -0.87 -2.38 6.33
CA ILE A 32 0.17 -1.58 5.68
C ILE A 32 0.55 -2.19 4.34
N ALA A 33 1.13 -1.36 3.49
CA ALA A 33 1.72 -1.81 2.23
C ALA A 33 2.90 -0.91 1.87
N PHE A 34 3.84 -1.43 1.11
CA PHE A 34 4.89 -0.62 0.51
C PHE A 34 4.75 -0.69 -0.99
N VAL A 35 4.73 0.48 -1.61
CA VAL A 35 4.59 0.60 -3.06
C VAL A 35 5.68 1.51 -3.60
N GLU A 36 5.91 1.43 -4.90
CA GLU A 36 6.82 2.30 -5.61
C GLU A 36 6.06 2.91 -6.78
N ASP A 37 6.11 4.24 -6.88
CA ASP A 37 5.41 4.91 -7.98
C ASP A 37 6.17 4.71 -9.30
N PRO A 38 5.59 5.10 -10.45
CA PRO A 38 6.25 4.92 -11.75
C PRO A 38 7.58 5.67 -11.86
N ASP A 39 7.81 6.68 -11.04
CA ASP A 39 9.06 7.45 -11.01
C ASP A 39 10.11 6.84 -10.09
N GLY A 40 9.77 5.78 -9.36
CA GLY A 40 10.71 5.06 -8.51
C GLY A 40 10.70 5.47 -7.04
N TYR A 41 9.76 6.29 -6.61
CA TYR A 41 9.66 6.69 -5.21
C TYR A 41 8.92 5.65 -4.39
N ARG A 42 9.48 5.27 -3.26
CA ARG A 42 8.82 4.36 -2.32
C ARG A 42 7.84 5.12 -1.44
N ILE A 43 6.67 4.51 -1.26
CA ILE A 43 5.59 5.09 -0.47
C ILE A 43 5.08 4.01 0.47
N GLU A 44 4.98 4.33 1.75
CA GLU A 44 4.34 3.47 2.73
C GLU A 44 2.86 3.85 2.83
N LEU A 45 1.99 2.87 2.67
CA LEU A 45 0.54 3.05 2.80
C LEU A 45 0.11 2.50 4.16
N ILE A 46 -0.57 3.32 4.93
CA ILE A 46 -1.10 2.93 6.23
C ILE A 46 -2.60 3.11 6.17
N GLN A 47 -3.33 2.00 6.34
CA GLN A 47 -4.78 2.02 6.33
C GLN A 47 -5.31 2.54 7.66
N LYS A 48 -6.13 3.57 7.60
CA LYS A 48 -6.77 4.11 8.79
C LYS A 48 -7.98 3.27 9.15
N HIS A 49 -8.13 2.99 10.43
CA HIS A 49 -9.34 2.43 10.98
C HIS A 49 -10.24 3.59 11.41
N GLY A 50 -11.29 3.79 10.65
CA GLY A 50 -12.24 4.86 10.92
C GLY A 50 -13.11 4.60 12.11
#